data_88578e8463a64da8b170d4aac5e5910c
#
_entry.id   88578e8463a64da8b170d4aac5e5910c
#
_cell.length_a   1.000
_cell.length_b   1.000
_cell.length_c   1.000
_cell.angle_alpha   90.00
_cell.angle_beta   90.00
_cell.angle_gamma   90.00
#
_symmetry.space_group_name_H-M   'P 1'
#
loop_
_entity.id
_entity.type
_entity.pdbx_description
1 polymer ?
#
loop_
_entity_poly.entity_id
_entity_poly.type
_entity_poly.pdbx_seq_one_letter_code
_entity_poly.pdbx_strand_id
1 'polypeptide(L)'
;MRHVLLAIAITGAPLIASAQEVKEVRFAAGDFGTMIEGQVTGQEYIDYTLGAGAGQKMFAELTPRDGDGTVYFNILPPGSDGVAIYNGSMDGNSALIDLPEAGTYTIRVYLMGNDEDSGATVPFNLDLSIQ
;
A
#
# COMPACT_ATOMS: atom_id res chain seq x y z
N MET A 1 11.09 -57.94 14.82
CA MET A 1 10.39 -56.75 15.25
C MET A 1 10.70 -55.65 14.34
N ARG A 2 9.69 -55.17 13.70
CA ARG A 2 9.86 -54.07 12.77
C ARG A 2 9.11 -52.87 13.23
N HIS A 3 9.77 -51.76 13.26
CA HIS A 3 9.16 -50.48 13.55
C HIS A 3 9.06 -49.69 12.25
N VAL A 4 7.84 -49.38 11.90
CA VAL A 4 7.60 -48.45 10.78
C VAL A 4 7.55 -47.07 11.36
N LEU A 5 8.58 -46.31 11.06
CA LEU A 5 8.57 -44.89 11.32
C LEU A 5 7.75 -44.23 10.24
N LEU A 6 6.55 -43.86 10.61
CA LEU A 6 5.76 -42.99 9.75
C LEU A 6 6.30 -41.59 9.90
N ALA A 7 7.12 -41.21 8.97
CA ALA A 7 7.50 -39.79 8.85
C ALA A 7 6.28 -39.05 8.32
N ILE A 8 5.55 -38.42 9.21
CA ILE A 8 4.51 -37.45 8.78
C ILE A 8 5.25 -36.22 8.32
N ALA A 9 5.45 -36.14 7.03
CA ALA A 9 5.83 -34.88 6.44
C ALA A 9 4.63 -33.95 6.57
N ILE A 10 4.65 -33.09 7.56
CA ILE A 10 3.72 -31.98 7.62
C ILE A 10 4.19 -31.00 6.57
N THR A 11 3.67 -31.14 5.38
CA THR A 11 3.72 -30.05 4.42
C THR A 11 2.76 -29.00 4.93
N GLY A 12 3.26 -28.07 5.74
CA GLY A 12 2.50 -26.88 6.06
C GLY A 12 2.23 -26.18 4.74
N ALA A 13 0.98 -26.20 4.28
CA ALA A 13 0.59 -25.30 3.21
C ALA A 13 0.92 -23.89 3.65
N PRO A 14 1.68 -23.10 2.84
CA PRO A 14 1.89 -21.72 3.18
C PRO A 14 0.50 -21.09 3.30
N LEU A 15 0.19 -20.60 4.49
CA LEU A 15 -0.91 -19.69 4.65
C LEU A 15 -0.56 -18.48 3.80
N ILE A 16 -1.14 -18.43 2.61
CA ILE A 16 -1.15 -17.21 1.85
C ILE A 16 -2.14 -16.30 2.57
N ALA A 17 -1.66 -15.70 3.66
CA ALA A 17 -2.32 -14.53 4.16
C ALA A 17 -2.33 -13.53 2.99
N SER A 18 -3.46 -12.83 2.78
CA SER A 18 -3.52 -11.71 1.88
C SER A 18 -2.22 -10.93 2.03
N ALA A 19 -1.38 -10.95 1.00
CA ALA A 19 -0.03 -10.48 1.11
C ALA A 19 -0.04 -8.97 1.23
N GLN A 20 0.13 -8.50 2.47
CA GLN A 20 0.53 -7.14 2.75
C GLN A 20 2.00 -7.03 2.37
N GLU A 21 2.30 -6.20 1.40
CA GLU A 21 3.66 -5.83 1.07
C GLU A 21 3.93 -4.46 1.67
N VAL A 22 5.06 -4.31 2.37
CA VAL A 22 5.49 -3.04 2.95
C VAL A 22 6.74 -2.58 2.25
N LYS A 23 6.70 -1.36 1.71
CA LYS A 23 7.83 -0.74 1.00
C LYS A 23 8.14 0.61 1.61
N GLU A 24 9.37 0.79 2.05
CA GLU A 24 9.85 2.08 2.54
C GLU A 24 10.14 3.01 1.37
N VAL A 25 9.58 4.22 1.41
CA VAL A 25 9.80 5.26 0.40
C VAL A 25 10.97 6.13 0.83
N ARG A 26 11.92 6.31 -0.08
CA ARG A 26 13.04 7.21 0.12
C ARG A 26 13.13 8.17 -1.06
N PHE A 27 13.30 9.45 -0.74
CA PHE A 27 13.56 10.46 -1.77
C PHE A 27 15.07 10.53 -2.02
N ALA A 28 15.44 10.80 -3.28
CA ALA A 28 16.83 11.05 -3.60
C ALA A 28 17.33 12.31 -2.85
N ALA A 29 18.63 12.35 -2.58
CA ALA A 29 19.22 13.45 -1.83
C ALA A 29 18.90 14.79 -2.49
N GLY A 30 18.32 15.72 -1.72
CA GLY A 30 17.89 17.02 -2.19
C GLY A 30 16.50 17.06 -2.80
N ASP A 31 15.86 15.90 -3.02
CA ASP A 31 14.50 15.83 -3.52
C ASP A 31 13.50 15.71 -2.38
N PHE A 32 12.29 16.22 -2.61
CA PHE A 32 11.16 16.12 -1.67
C PHE A 32 10.00 15.35 -2.26
N GLY A 33 10.20 14.67 -3.40
CA GLY A 33 9.18 13.88 -4.07
C GLY A 33 9.77 12.74 -4.87
N THR A 34 8.91 11.80 -5.24
CA THR A 34 9.27 10.67 -6.09
C THR A 34 8.03 10.12 -6.80
N MET A 35 8.26 9.46 -7.94
CA MET A 35 7.25 8.70 -8.65
C MET A 35 7.54 7.23 -8.46
N ILE A 36 6.53 6.48 -8.01
CA ILE A 36 6.63 5.05 -7.77
C ILE A 36 5.76 4.32 -8.79
N GLU A 37 6.33 3.32 -9.44
CA GLU A 37 5.58 2.39 -10.27
C GLU A 37 5.34 1.10 -9.47
N GLY A 38 4.11 0.59 -9.51
CA GLY A 38 3.75 -0.62 -8.81
C GLY A 38 2.58 -1.32 -9.48
N GLN A 39 2.17 -2.42 -8.87
CA GLN A 39 0.95 -3.13 -9.23
C GLN A 39 0.37 -3.81 -8.01
N VAL A 40 -0.93 -3.98 -8.00
CA VAL A 40 -1.66 -4.64 -6.92
C VAL A 40 -2.66 -5.61 -7.51
N THR A 41 -2.84 -6.76 -6.86
CA THR A 41 -3.65 -7.87 -7.37
C THR A 41 -4.73 -8.25 -6.37
N GLY A 42 -5.98 -8.24 -6.81
CA GLY A 42 -7.10 -8.77 -6.06
C GLY A 42 -7.27 -8.15 -4.67
N GLN A 43 -7.21 -8.97 -3.65
CA GLN A 43 -7.36 -8.56 -2.25
C GLN A 43 -6.03 -8.18 -1.59
N GLU A 44 -4.93 -8.24 -2.33
CA GLU A 44 -3.64 -7.77 -1.86
C GLU A 44 -3.65 -6.25 -1.72
N TYR A 45 -2.76 -5.74 -0.89
CA TYR A 45 -2.52 -4.31 -0.79
C TYR A 45 -1.03 -4.04 -0.52
N ILE A 46 -0.59 -2.85 -0.89
CA ILE A 46 0.78 -2.42 -0.68
C ILE A 46 0.77 -1.23 0.25
N ASP A 47 1.58 -1.30 1.30
CA ASP A 47 1.81 -0.18 2.22
C ASP A 47 3.14 0.48 1.89
N TYR A 48 3.07 1.73 1.44
CA TYR A 48 4.25 2.58 1.27
C TYR A 48 4.41 3.43 2.52
N THR A 49 5.56 3.32 3.16
CA THR A 49 5.85 4.05 4.40
C THR A 49 6.86 5.16 4.17
N LEU A 50 6.63 6.31 4.77
CA LEU A 50 7.56 7.43 4.71
C LEU A 50 7.45 8.29 5.96
N GLY A 51 8.61 8.82 6.39
CA GLY A 51 8.68 9.74 7.53
C GLY A 51 8.34 11.16 7.12
N ALA A 52 7.64 11.87 8.00
CA ALA A 52 7.33 13.28 7.81
C ALA A 52 7.25 14.00 9.15
N GLY A 53 7.34 15.32 9.11
CA GLY A 53 7.19 16.17 10.28
C GLY A 53 5.79 16.77 10.41
N ALA A 54 5.42 17.13 11.64
CA ALA A 54 4.17 17.84 11.87
C ALA A 54 4.16 19.18 11.14
N GLY A 55 3.02 19.50 10.51
CA GLY A 55 2.85 20.74 9.76
C GLY A 55 3.35 20.69 8.31
N GLN A 56 3.97 19.60 7.90
CA GLN A 56 4.28 19.40 6.49
C GLN A 56 3.02 19.04 5.70
N LYS A 57 3.10 19.19 4.38
CA LYS A 57 2.03 18.80 3.46
C LYS A 57 2.45 17.57 2.68
N MET A 58 1.55 16.62 2.55
CA MET A 58 1.73 15.46 1.67
C MET A 58 0.86 15.64 0.43
N PHE A 59 1.49 15.56 -0.73
CA PHE A 59 0.82 15.37 -2.00
C PHE A 59 0.93 13.90 -2.38
N ALA A 60 -0.20 13.31 -2.78
CA ALA A 60 -0.24 11.93 -3.28
C ALA A 60 -1.24 11.84 -4.43
N GLU A 61 -0.79 11.33 -5.57
CA GLU A 61 -1.65 11.13 -6.73
C GLU A 61 -1.43 9.73 -7.29
N LEU A 62 -2.52 8.98 -7.42
CA LEU A 62 -2.51 7.62 -7.90
C LEU A 62 -3.19 7.54 -9.26
N THR A 63 -2.50 6.95 -10.23
CA THR A 63 -3.01 6.83 -11.61
C THR A 63 -2.83 5.39 -12.09
N PRO A 64 -3.90 4.69 -12.52
CA PRO A 64 -3.76 3.41 -13.19
C PRO A 64 -2.97 3.59 -14.48
N ARG A 65 -1.94 2.76 -14.72
CA ARG A 65 -1.11 2.90 -15.92
C ARG A 65 -1.83 2.48 -17.22
N ASP A 66 -2.76 1.53 -17.10
CA ASP A 66 -3.52 1.05 -18.26
C ASP A 66 -4.80 1.85 -18.49
N GLY A 67 -5.04 2.90 -17.73
CA GLY A 67 -6.23 3.73 -17.84
C GLY A 67 -7.50 3.10 -17.28
N ASP A 68 -7.49 1.83 -17.00
CA ASP A 68 -8.59 1.06 -16.44
C ASP A 68 -8.20 0.48 -15.08
N GLY A 69 -9.16 0.33 -14.21
CA GLY A 69 -8.96 -0.30 -12.91
C GLY A 69 -9.41 0.57 -11.75
N THR A 70 -9.91 -0.11 -10.71
CA THR A 70 -10.42 0.53 -9.49
C THR A 70 -9.36 0.47 -8.40
N VAL A 71 -8.25 1.15 -8.63
CA VAL A 71 -7.16 1.26 -7.65
C VAL A 71 -7.32 2.55 -6.86
N TYR A 72 -7.15 2.44 -5.55
CA TYR A 72 -7.31 3.55 -4.60
C TYR A 72 -6.18 3.56 -3.60
N PHE A 73 -6.06 4.66 -2.88
CA PHE A 73 -5.13 4.76 -1.76
C PHE A 73 -5.77 5.44 -0.56
N ASN A 74 -5.33 5.03 0.62
CA ASN A 74 -5.62 5.70 1.88
C ASN A 74 -4.32 6.19 2.49
N ILE A 75 -4.38 7.28 3.25
CA ILE A 75 -3.25 7.76 4.02
C ILE A 75 -3.54 7.52 5.50
N LEU A 76 -2.67 6.75 6.16
CA LEU A 76 -2.78 6.41 7.56
C LEU A 76 -1.75 7.22 8.36
N PRO A 77 -2.15 7.85 9.47
CA PRO A 77 -1.23 8.60 10.31
C PRO A 77 -0.32 7.67 11.12
N PRO A 78 0.74 8.20 11.74
CA PRO A 78 1.61 7.39 12.58
C PRO A 78 0.85 6.62 13.66
N GLY A 79 1.18 5.33 13.81
CA GLY A 79 0.57 4.46 14.82
C GLY A 79 -0.83 3.95 14.48
N SER A 80 -1.39 4.30 13.34
CA SER A 80 -2.71 3.81 12.94
C SER A 80 -2.63 2.37 12.42
N ASP A 81 -3.57 1.55 12.85
CA ASP A 81 -3.73 0.16 12.38
C ASP A 81 -4.79 0.00 11.30
N GLY A 82 -5.30 1.09 10.76
CA GLY A 82 -6.28 1.04 9.66
C GLY A 82 -7.16 2.27 9.51
N VAL A 83 -7.21 3.14 10.52
CA VAL A 83 -7.99 4.38 10.43
C VAL A 83 -7.20 5.42 9.64
N ALA A 84 -7.76 5.84 8.51
CA ALA A 84 -7.12 6.76 7.58
C ALA A 84 -7.48 8.22 7.89
N ILE A 85 -6.53 9.14 7.63
CA ILE A 85 -6.82 10.57 7.60
C ILE A 85 -7.25 11.04 6.20
N TYR A 86 -7.02 10.21 5.20
CA TYR A 86 -7.50 10.43 3.83
C TYR A 86 -7.92 9.09 3.24
N ASN A 87 -9.10 9.05 2.64
CA ASN A 87 -9.66 7.86 2.01
C ASN A 87 -9.91 8.13 0.52
N GLY A 88 -9.06 7.59 -0.34
CA GLY A 88 -9.10 7.86 -1.77
C GLY A 88 -10.34 7.33 -2.49
N SER A 89 -10.96 6.26 -1.98
CA SER A 89 -12.20 5.75 -2.57
C SER A 89 -13.38 6.68 -2.37
N MET A 90 -13.31 7.58 -1.39
CA MET A 90 -14.35 8.57 -1.10
C MET A 90 -14.00 9.96 -1.64
N ASP A 91 -12.73 10.35 -1.54
CA ASP A 91 -12.28 11.72 -1.79
C ASP A 91 -11.44 11.87 -3.05
N GLY A 92 -11.17 10.76 -3.75
CA GLY A 92 -10.46 10.76 -5.02
C GLY A 92 -8.98 10.36 -4.91
N ASN A 93 -8.37 10.14 -6.07
CA ASN A 93 -7.00 9.63 -6.16
C ASN A 93 -5.93 10.73 -6.25
N SER A 94 -6.26 11.95 -5.86
CA SER A 94 -5.34 13.07 -5.75
C SER A 94 -5.57 13.78 -4.42
N ALA A 95 -4.56 13.77 -3.57
CA ALA A 95 -4.62 14.33 -2.23
C ALA A 95 -3.55 15.38 -2.02
N LEU A 96 -3.91 16.46 -1.34
CA LEU A 96 -2.98 17.41 -0.75
C LEU A 96 -3.45 17.69 0.67
N ILE A 97 -2.75 17.15 1.66
CA ILE A 97 -3.21 17.20 3.05
C ILE A 97 -2.12 17.73 3.98
N ASP A 98 -2.57 18.43 5.03
CA ASP A 98 -1.69 18.81 6.12
C ASP A 98 -1.47 17.61 7.03
N LEU A 99 -0.21 17.40 7.43
CA LEU A 99 0.17 16.29 8.30
C LEU A 99 0.12 16.74 9.76
N PRO A 100 -0.76 16.14 10.59
CA PRO A 100 -0.99 16.63 11.94
C PRO A 100 0.13 16.31 12.93
N GLU A 101 0.92 15.27 12.67
CA GLU A 101 1.94 14.81 13.61
C GLU A 101 3.21 14.34 12.90
N ALA A 102 4.32 14.37 13.63
CA ALA A 102 5.58 13.82 13.15
C ALA A 102 5.58 12.29 13.31
N GLY A 103 6.15 11.58 12.34
CA GLY A 103 6.31 10.14 12.41
C GLY A 103 6.23 9.49 11.04
N THR A 104 6.02 8.18 11.05
CA THR A 104 5.91 7.39 9.82
C THR A 104 4.46 7.29 9.39
N TYR A 105 4.18 7.80 8.21
CA TYR A 105 2.89 7.69 7.54
C TYR A 105 2.88 6.47 6.62
N THR A 106 1.69 5.92 6.39
CA THR A 106 1.49 4.80 5.47
C THR A 106 0.53 5.21 4.38
N ILE A 107 0.93 5.03 3.12
CA ILE A 107 0.04 5.13 1.98
C ILE A 107 -0.30 3.71 1.56
N ARG A 108 -1.54 3.31 1.79
CA ARG A 108 -2.03 1.97 1.47
C ARG A 108 -2.72 1.99 0.13
N VAL A 109 -2.20 1.22 -0.84
CA VAL A 109 -2.77 1.08 -2.17
C VAL A 109 -3.50 -0.25 -2.27
N TYR A 110 -4.74 -0.21 -2.76
CA TYR A 110 -5.63 -1.38 -2.78
C TYR A 110 -6.64 -1.29 -3.92
N LEU A 111 -7.27 -2.43 -4.23
CA LEU A 111 -8.36 -2.51 -5.20
C LEU A 111 -9.71 -2.57 -4.51
N MET A 112 -10.77 -2.22 -5.23
CA MET A 112 -12.15 -2.38 -4.79
C MET A 112 -13.01 -2.95 -5.93
N GLY A 113 -14.20 -3.45 -5.56
CA GLY A 113 -15.20 -3.89 -6.50
C GLY A 113 -14.78 -5.11 -7.31
N ASN A 114 -15.07 -5.10 -8.60
CA ASN A 114 -14.84 -6.25 -9.46
C ASN A 114 -13.35 -6.61 -9.61
N ASP A 115 -12.46 -5.64 -9.62
CA ASP A 115 -11.02 -5.89 -9.72
C ASP A 115 -10.49 -6.61 -8.48
N GLU A 116 -10.98 -6.24 -7.32
CA GLU A 116 -10.68 -6.93 -6.06
C GLU A 116 -11.23 -8.36 -6.09
N ASP A 117 -12.49 -8.53 -6.44
CA ASP A 117 -13.20 -9.80 -6.39
C ASP A 117 -12.72 -10.80 -7.43
N SER A 118 -12.33 -10.33 -8.61
CA SER A 118 -11.90 -11.18 -9.72
C SER A 118 -10.42 -11.54 -9.67
N GLY A 119 -9.65 -10.97 -8.75
CA GLY A 119 -8.20 -11.19 -8.71
C GLY A 119 -7.45 -10.48 -9.82
N ALA A 120 -7.99 -9.38 -10.33
CA ALA A 120 -7.33 -8.59 -11.37
C ALA A 120 -6.04 -7.97 -10.86
N THR A 121 -5.08 -7.77 -11.74
CA THR A 121 -3.84 -7.02 -11.46
C THR A 121 -3.93 -5.66 -12.11
N VAL A 122 -3.76 -4.61 -11.30
CA VAL A 122 -3.82 -3.23 -11.76
C VAL A 122 -2.47 -2.55 -11.56
N PRO A 123 -1.76 -2.23 -12.65
CA PRO A 123 -0.54 -1.44 -12.57
C PRO A 123 -0.87 0.03 -12.34
N PHE A 124 -0.03 0.72 -11.58
CA PHE A 124 -0.27 2.12 -11.21
C PHE A 124 1.02 2.92 -11.13
N ASN A 125 0.86 4.23 -11.19
CA ASN A 125 1.86 5.20 -10.78
C ASN A 125 1.37 5.90 -9.53
N LEU A 126 2.25 6.07 -8.56
CA LEU A 126 2.00 6.82 -7.34
C LEU A 126 3.02 7.94 -7.25
N ASP A 127 2.53 9.17 -7.37
CA ASP A 127 3.33 10.37 -7.26
C ASP A 127 3.22 10.90 -5.82
N LEU A 128 4.35 11.02 -5.14
CA LEU A 128 4.41 11.43 -3.73
C LEU A 128 5.35 12.59 -3.54
N SER A 129 4.94 13.57 -2.73
CA SER A 129 5.85 14.60 -2.24
C SER A 129 5.50 15.01 -0.81
N ILE A 130 6.52 15.44 -0.08
CA ILE A 130 6.41 16.01 1.26
C ILE A 130 7.07 17.39 1.25
N GLN A 131 6.33 18.39 1.66
CA GLN A 131 6.82 19.77 1.70
C GLN A 131 6.61 20.44 3.04
#